data_4d5f5311bad7d486cec209802d806cdd
#
_entry.id   4d5f5311bad7d486cec209802d806cdd
#
_cell.length_a   1.000
_cell.length_b   1.000
_cell.length_c   1.000
_cell.angle_alpha   90.00
_cell.angle_beta   90.00
_cell.angle_gamma   90.00
#
_symmetry.space_group_name_H-M   'P 1'
#
loop_
_entity.id
_entity.type
_entity.pdbx_description
1 polymer ?
#
loop_
_entity_poly.entity_id
_entity_poly.type
_entity_poly.pdbx_seq_one_letter_code
_entity_poly.pdbx_strand_id
1 'polypeptide(L)'
;MSSFYREYNTHMLHNLTVHEAMPGHALQLAHSNRYQASTPVRAVWWSGSFVEGWAVYAEELMVDSGYRRDVSSEAASALRMQQLKMQLRSVINSIMDIRFHAHDLDESAAMALMVERGFQEPGEAIGKWRRVQLTATQLCTYYVGYCEVRDLVGDLRRDRPQWTQRELHDAVLGAGSPPTRHLRTLLA
;
A
#
# COMPACT_ATOMS: atom_id res chain seq x y z
N MET A 1 -20.59 3.54 -19.71
CA MET A 1 -19.52 2.89 -18.91
C MET A 1 -19.99 2.87 -17.47
N SER A 2 -19.95 1.72 -16.79
CA SER A 2 -20.37 1.67 -15.38
C SER A 2 -19.45 2.54 -14.52
N SER A 3 -19.96 3.07 -13.39
CA SER A 3 -19.18 3.92 -12.50
C SER A 3 -17.93 3.21 -11.96
N PHE A 4 -18.00 1.90 -11.78
CA PHE A 4 -16.87 1.06 -11.39
C PHE A 4 -15.67 1.22 -12.35
N TYR A 5 -15.87 1.14 -13.66
CA TYR A 5 -14.77 1.24 -14.61
C TYR A 5 -14.20 2.66 -14.78
N ARG A 6 -14.92 3.71 -14.39
CA ARG A 6 -14.36 5.09 -14.38
C ARG A 6 -13.24 5.26 -13.36
N GLU A 7 -13.20 4.44 -12.32
CA GLU A 7 -12.09 4.44 -11.35
C GLU A 7 -10.76 4.04 -12.02
N TYR A 8 -10.80 3.14 -13.00
CA TYR A 8 -9.61 2.59 -13.68
C TYR A 8 -9.21 3.39 -14.91
N ASN A 9 -8.93 4.69 -14.71
CA ASN A 9 -8.36 5.55 -15.76
C ASN A 9 -6.87 5.25 -16.00
N THR A 10 -6.29 5.83 -17.06
CA THR A 10 -4.89 5.57 -17.44
C THR A 10 -3.89 5.85 -16.30
N HIS A 11 -4.07 6.93 -15.53
CA HIS A 11 -3.17 7.26 -14.42
C HIS A 11 -3.32 6.29 -13.25
N MET A 12 -4.55 5.85 -12.98
CA MET A 12 -4.80 4.79 -12.00
C MET A 12 -4.15 3.47 -12.42
N LEU A 13 -4.21 3.11 -13.71
CA LEU A 13 -3.55 1.89 -14.21
C LEU A 13 -2.03 1.96 -14.04
N HIS A 14 -1.39 3.12 -14.21
CA HIS A 14 0.04 3.28 -13.90
C HIS A 14 0.33 3.08 -12.42
N ASN A 15 -0.47 3.69 -11.54
CA ASN A 15 -0.32 3.52 -10.09
C ASN A 15 -0.54 2.06 -9.68
N LEU A 16 -1.58 1.42 -10.21
CA LEU A 16 -1.89 0.01 -9.97
C LEU A 16 -0.77 -0.92 -10.48
N THR A 17 -0.19 -0.61 -11.64
CA THR A 17 0.95 -1.39 -12.16
C THR A 17 2.17 -1.29 -11.24
N VAL A 18 2.44 -0.14 -10.66
CA VAL A 18 3.48 0.01 -9.64
C VAL A 18 3.17 -0.85 -8.41
N HIS A 19 1.92 -0.82 -7.94
CA HIS A 19 1.46 -1.59 -6.78
C HIS A 19 1.58 -3.11 -7.01
N GLU A 20 1.00 -3.62 -8.11
CA GLU A 20 0.91 -5.05 -8.38
C GLU A 20 2.20 -5.65 -8.95
N ALA A 21 2.93 -4.88 -9.77
CA ALA A 21 4.12 -5.37 -10.45
C ALA A 21 5.42 -4.84 -9.79
N MET A 22 6.11 -3.93 -10.47
CA MET A 22 7.43 -3.44 -10.08
C MET A 22 7.39 -1.95 -9.74
N PRO A 23 7.91 -1.54 -8.60
CA PRO A 23 8.60 -2.30 -7.55
C PRO A 23 7.68 -2.83 -6.41
N GLY A 24 6.37 -2.95 -6.62
CA GLY A 24 5.40 -3.40 -5.64
C GLY A 24 5.42 -4.91 -5.37
N HIS A 25 4.23 -5.54 -5.42
CA HIS A 25 4.05 -6.94 -5.01
C HIS A 25 4.96 -7.92 -5.75
N ALA A 26 5.14 -7.80 -7.08
CA ALA A 26 5.97 -8.75 -7.82
C ALA A 26 7.43 -8.74 -7.34
N LEU A 27 8.02 -7.57 -7.06
CA LEU A 27 9.36 -7.48 -6.49
C LEU A 27 9.42 -8.05 -5.07
N GLN A 28 8.48 -7.65 -4.21
CA GLN A 28 8.42 -8.10 -2.82
C GLN A 28 8.29 -9.62 -2.73
N LEU A 29 7.40 -10.23 -3.53
CA LEU A 29 7.21 -11.68 -3.57
C LEU A 29 8.42 -12.41 -4.17
N ALA A 30 9.11 -11.83 -5.16
CA ALA A 30 10.34 -12.41 -5.69
C ALA A 30 11.46 -12.49 -4.63
N HIS A 31 11.59 -11.48 -3.76
CA HIS A 31 12.49 -11.53 -2.60
C HIS A 31 12.01 -12.54 -1.57
N SER A 32 10.72 -12.54 -1.22
CA SER A 32 10.14 -13.47 -0.25
C SER A 32 10.35 -14.94 -0.67
N ASN A 33 10.21 -15.24 -1.95
CA ASN A 33 10.44 -16.59 -2.50
C ASN A 33 11.91 -17.03 -2.46
N ARG A 34 12.86 -16.11 -2.36
CA ARG A 34 14.30 -16.41 -2.22
C ARG A 34 14.73 -16.47 -0.75
N TYR A 35 13.90 -16.01 0.15
CA TYR A 35 14.22 -15.96 1.57
C TYR A 35 14.40 -17.36 2.16
N GLN A 36 15.57 -17.59 2.79
CA GLN A 36 15.86 -18.83 3.48
C GLN A 36 15.35 -18.74 4.92
N ALA A 37 14.15 -19.25 5.14
CA ALA A 37 13.48 -19.15 6.43
C ALA A 37 14.16 -20.03 7.50
N SER A 38 14.35 -19.48 8.70
CA SER A 38 14.91 -20.21 9.85
C SER A 38 13.96 -21.26 10.44
N THR A 39 12.66 -21.16 10.14
CA THR A 39 11.63 -22.10 10.59
C THR A 39 10.56 -22.31 9.52
N PRO A 40 9.84 -23.45 9.49
CA PRO A 40 8.72 -23.68 8.59
C PRO A 40 7.60 -22.61 8.74
N VAL A 41 7.37 -22.12 9.96
CA VAL A 41 6.39 -21.04 10.20
C VAL A 41 6.77 -19.77 9.44
N ARG A 42 8.04 -19.37 9.50
CA ARG A 42 8.55 -18.22 8.76
C ARG A 42 8.55 -18.40 7.24
N ALA A 43 8.58 -19.65 6.76
CA ALA A 43 8.52 -19.95 5.33
C ALA A 43 7.13 -19.75 4.75
N VAL A 44 6.07 -20.01 5.51
CA VAL A 44 4.69 -20.01 5.02
C VAL A 44 3.85 -18.84 5.51
N TRP A 45 4.23 -18.23 6.64
CA TRP A 45 3.48 -17.15 7.26
C TRP A 45 4.05 -15.78 6.85
N TRP A 46 3.22 -14.96 6.26
CA TRP A 46 3.55 -13.61 5.82
C TRP A 46 2.62 -12.56 6.46
N SER A 47 3.12 -11.36 6.64
CA SER A 47 2.37 -10.25 7.21
C SER A 47 1.65 -9.47 6.14
N GLY A 48 0.31 -9.44 6.18
CA GLY A 48 -0.50 -8.62 5.27
C GLY A 48 -0.15 -7.13 5.35
N SER A 49 0.12 -6.59 6.55
CA SER A 49 0.53 -5.19 6.69
C SER A 49 1.90 -4.91 6.06
N PHE A 50 2.85 -5.83 6.10
CA PHE A 50 4.11 -5.63 5.39
C PHE A 50 3.93 -5.71 3.88
N VAL A 51 3.20 -6.71 3.37
CA VAL A 51 3.01 -6.92 1.94
C VAL A 51 2.24 -5.76 1.29
N GLU A 52 1.09 -5.39 1.85
CA GLU A 52 0.30 -4.26 1.35
C GLU A 52 1.00 -2.91 1.61
N GLY A 53 1.61 -2.78 2.79
CA GLY A 53 2.36 -1.57 3.15
C GLY A 53 3.53 -1.29 2.23
N TRP A 54 4.28 -2.33 1.82
CA TRP A 54 5.34 -2.21 0.83
C TRP A 54 4.80 -1.73 -0.51
N ALA A 55 3.72 -2.30 -1.01
CA ALA A 55 3.16 -1.93 -2.30
C ALA A 55 2.65 -0.47 -2.32
N VAL A 56 1.98 -0.01 -1.26
CA VAL A 56 1.57 1.40 -1.13
C VAL A 56 2.78 2.32 -0.98
N TYR A 57 3.82 1.91 -0.26
CA TYR A 57 5.08 2.65 -0.19
C TYR A 57 5.77 2.74 -1.56
N ALA A 58 5.72 1.68 -2.36
CA ALA A 58 6.28 1.66 -3.72
C ALA A 58 5.57 2.65 -4.66
N GLU A 59 4.26 2.86 -4.50
CA GLU A 59 3.52 3.88 -5.24
C GLU A 59 4.10 5.28 -5.01
N GLU A 60 4.29 5.68 -3.75
CA GLU A 60 4.88 6.97 -3.38
C GLU A 60 6.33 7.08 -3.85
N LEU A 61 7.12 6.03 -3.62
CA LEU A 61 8.52 5.95 -4.03
C LEU A 61 8.71 6.23 -5.52
N MET A 62 7.90 5.62 -6.37
CA MET A 62 8.00 5.79 -7.83
C MET A 62 7.64 7.21 -8.27
N VAL A 63 6.62 7.79 -7.65
CA VAL A 63 6.25 9.18 -7.93
C VAL A 63 7.35 10.15 -7.48
N ASP A 64 7.92 9.95 -6.29
CA ASP A 64 9.02 10.76 -5.76
C ASP A 64 10.29 10.62 -6.59
N SER A 65 10.56 9.44 -7.13
CA SER A 65 11.66 9.17 -8.06
C SER A 65 11.46 9.79 -9.45
N GLY A 66 10.33 10.41 -9.70
CA GLY A 66 10.05 11.11 -10.95
C GLY A 66 9.47 10.24 -12.07
N TYR A 67 8.88 9.10 -11.73
CA TYR A 67 8.19 8.27 -12.70
C TYR A 67 7.18 9.08 -13.52
N ARG A 68 7.20 8.93 -14.85
CA ARG A 68 6.40 9.68 -15.83
C ARG A 68 6.79 11.16 -16.07
N ARG A 69 7.85 11.68 -15.45
CA ARG A 69 8.35 13.04 -15.75
C ARG A 69 8.92 13.17 -17.16
N ASP A 70 9.46 12.08 -17.67
CA ASP A 70 9.99 11.96 -19.04
C ASP A 70 8.89 12.08 -20.12
N VAL A 71 7.63 11.83 -19.75
CA VAL A 71 6.49 11.95 -20.66
C VAL A 71 6.00 13.41 -20.73
N SER A 72 5.62 14.00 -19.60
CA SER A 72 5.31 15.41 -19.43
C SER A 72 5.10 15.77 -17.95
N SER A 73 5.14 17.07 -17.62
CA SER A 73 4.83 17.58 -16.29
C SER A 73 3.39 17.29 -15.87
N GLU A 74 2.46 17.34 -16.82
CA GLU A 74 1.04 17.03 -16.61
C GLU A 74 0.84 15.55 -16.27
N ALA A 75 1.53 14.64 -16.99
CA ALA A 75 1.48 13.22 -16.73
C ALA A 75 2.03 12.87 -15.33
N ALA A 76 3.12 13.50 -14.92
CA ALA A 76 3.69 13.35 -13.59
C ALA A 76 2.75 13.87 -12.49
N SER A 77 2.15 15.06 -12.71
CA SER A 77 1.20 15.66 -11.78
C SER A 77 -0.08 14.83 -11.65
N ALA A 78 -0.61 14.33 -12.76
CA ALA A 78 -1.79 13.48 -12.77
C ALA A 78 -1.53 12.15 -12.05
N LEU A 79 -0.35 11.55 -12.22
CA LEU A 79 0.06 10.35 -11.46
C LEU A 79 0.16 10.64 -9.95
N ARG A 80 0.76 11.78 -9.56
CA ARG A 80 0.82 12.20 -8.13
C ARG A 80 -0.59 12.37 -7.55
N MET A 81 -1.49 13.02 -8.26
CA MET A 81 -2.88 13.17 -7.81
C MET A 81 -3.57 11.81 -7.64
N GLN A 82 -3.31 10.88 -8.56
CA GLN A 82 -3.87 9.53 -8.46
C GLN A 82 -3.29 8.76 -7.26
N GLN A 83 -1.98 8.84 -7.03
CA GLN A 83 -1.31 8.23 -5.88
C GLN A 83 -1.88 8.78 -4.56
N LEU A 84 -2.05 10.11 -4.44
CA LEU A 84 -2.65 10.75 -3.26
C LEU A 84 -4.11 10.33 -3.06
N LYS A 85 -4.90 10.19 -4.14
CA LYS A 85 -6.26 9.65 -4.07
C LYS A 85 -6.28 8.22 -3.54
N MET A 86 -5.34 7.36 -3.98
CA MET A 86 -5.22 5.99 -3.49
C MET A 86 -4.78 5.94 -2.02
N GLN A 87 -3.89 6.82 -1.61
CA GLN A 87 -3.49 6.95 -0.20
C GLN A 87 -4.68 7.40 0.68
N LEU A 88 -5.45 8.40 0.23
CA LEU A 88 -6.68 8.82 0.90
C LEU A 88 -7.70 7.68 1.02
N ARG A 89 -7.86 6.88 -0.06
CA ARG A 89 -8.69 5.69 -0.06
C ARG A 89 -8.22 4.67 0.99
N SER A 90 -6.92 4.48 1.16
CA SER A 90 -6.34 3.57 2.16
C SER A 90 -6.60 4.06 3.60
N VAL A 91 -6.54 5.36 3.83
CA VAL A 91 -6.96 5.98 5.11
C VAL A 91 -8.44 5.72 5.40
N ILE A 92 -9.31 5.98 4.42
CA ILE A 92 -10.75 5.74 4.54
C ILE A 92 -11.05 4.26 4.80
N ASN A 93 -10.35 3.35 4.12
CA ASN A 93 -10.45 1.92 4.35
C ASN A 93 -10.17 1.58 5.83
N SER A 94 -9.12 2.13 6.42
CA SER A 94 -8.77 1.91 7.84
C SER A 94 -9.85 2.48 8.78
N ILE A 95 -10.35 3.68 8.49
CA ILE A 95 -11.44 4.30 9.28
C ILE A 95 -12.69 3.43 9.22
N MET A 96 -13.06 2.94 8.03
CA MET A 96 -14.23 2.11 7.85
C MET A 96 -14.11 0.78 8.57
N ASP A 97 -12.95 0.11 8.45
CA ASP A 97 -12.71 -1.18 9.11
C ASP A 97 -12.85 -1.05 10.64
N ILE A 98 -12.20 -0.05 11.23
CA ILE A 98 -12.28 0.20 12.66
C ILE A 98 -13.71 0.56 13.08
N ARG A 99 -14.34 1.49 12.38
CA ARG A 99 -15.68 1.96 12.77
C ARG A 99 -16.76 0.91 12.58
N PHE A 100 -16.64 0.08 11.54
CA PHE A 100 -17.60 -1.00 11.31
C PHE A 100 -17.50 -2.09 12.39
N HIS A 101 -16.29 -2.50 12.77
CA HIS A 101 -16.10 -3.62 13.68
C HIS A 101 -16.08 -3.25 15.16
N ALA A 102 -15.78 -1.99 15.51
CA ALA A 102 -15.64 -1.55 16.90
C ALA A 102 -16.58 -0.40 17.30
N HIS A 103 -17.29 0.20 16.34
CA HIS A 103 -18.20 1.31 16.53
C HIS A 103 -19.37 1.19 15.55
N ASP A 104 -20.35 2.10 15.71
CA ASP A 104 -21.50 2.12 14.81
C ASP A 104 -21.16 2.88 13.51
N LEU A 105 -20.95 2.16 12.44
CA LEU A 105 -20.84 2.68 11.08
C LEU A 105 -21.93 2.07 10.21
N ASP A 106 -22.89 2.89 9.78
CA ASP A 106 -23.89 2.48 8.80
C ASP A 106 -23.44 2.70 7.35
N GLU A 107 -24.20 2.17 6.41
CA GLU A 107 -23.92 2.26 4.97
C GLU A 107 -23.90 3.71 4.49
N SER A 108 -24.83 4.56 4.97
CA SER A 108 -24.94 5.95 4.53
C SER A 108 -23.67 6.73 4.89
N ALA A 109 -23.21 6.60 6.15
CA ALA A 109 -22.00 7.23 6.62
C ALA A 109 -20.74 6.68 5.92
N ALA A 110 -20.71 5.36 5.62
CA ALA A 110 -19.62 4.75 4.86
C ALA A 110 -19.58 5.28 3.42
N MET A 111 -20.73 5.37 2.75
CA MET A 111 -20.82 5.91 1.39
C MET A 111 -20.42 7.39 1.34
N ALA A 112 -20.82 8.22 2.31
CA ALA A 112 -20.41 9.61 2.40
C ALA A 112 -18.88 9.74 2.56
N LEU A 113 -18.25 8.90 3.41
CA LEU A 113 -16.79 8.87 3.55
C LEU A 113 -16.09 8.52 2.22
N MET A 114 -16.57 7.50 1.52
CA MET A 114 -15.92 7.03 0.29
C MET A 114 -16.16 7.94 -0.90
N VAL A 115 -17.40 8.34 -1.14
CA VAL A 115 -17.78 9.09 -2.36
C VAL A 115 -17.50 10.59 -2.19
N GLU A 116 -18.02 11.20 -1.11
CA GLU A 116 -17.93 12.64 -0.96
C GLU A 116 -16.55 13.10 -0.49
N ARG A 117 -15.91 12.34 0.41
CA ARG A 117 -14.60 12.70 0.96
C ARG A 117 -13.44 11.98 0.30
N GLY A 118 -13.66 10.75 -0.17
CA GLY A 118 -12.63 9.91 -0.79
C GLY A 118 -12.61 9.99 -2.30
N PHE A 119 -13.54 10.72 -2.92
CA PHE A 119 -13.64 10.87 -4.38
C PHE A 119 -13.73 9.53 -5.12
N GLN A 120 -14.27 8.50 -4.46
CA GLN A 120 -14.42 7.18 -5.05
C GLN A 120 -15.69 7.12 -5.90
N GLU A 121 -15.64 6.36 -6.97
CA GLU A 121 -16.84 6.09 -7.79
C GLU A 121 -17.85 5.27 -6.98
N PRO A 122 -19.16 5.57 -7.05
CA PRO A 122 -20.17 4.87 -6.27
C PRO A 122 -20.16 3.35 -6.44
N GLY A 123 -19.89 2.86 -7.66
CA GLY A 123 -19.81 1.42 -7.93
C GLY A 123 -18.67 0.73 -7.19
N GLU A 124 -17.53 1.40 -7.05
CA GLU A 124 -16.38 0.92 -6.25
C GLU A 124 -16.70 1.00 -4.75
N ALA A 125 -17.32 2.08 -4.29
CA ALA A 125 -17.72 2.27 -2.90
C ALA A 125 -18.67 1.20 -2.40
N ILE A 126 -19.68 0.80 -3.21
CA ILE A 126 -20.60 -0.29 -2.88
C ILE A 126 -19.84 -1.63 -2.72
N GLY A 127 -18.90 -1.92 -3.62
CA GLY A 127 -18.05 -3.11 -3.51
C GLY A 127 -17.22 -3.12 -2.23
N LYS A 128 -16.67 -1.95 -1.86
CA LYS A 128 -15.88 -1.78 -0.65
C LYS A 128 -16.74 -1.93 0.63
N TRP A 129 -17.94 -1.39 0.64
CA TRP A 129 -18.88 -1.56 1.74
C TRP A 129 -19.18 -3.04 2.00
N ARG A 130 -19.42 -3.82 0.95
CA ARG A 130 -19.58 -5.27 1.08
C ARG A 130 -18.34 -5.96 1.62
N ARG A 131 -17.14 -5.54 1.16
CA ARG A 131 -15.87 -6.12 1.60
C ARG A 131 -15.63 -5.92 3.09
N VAL A 132 -15.90 -4.73 3.65
CA VAL A 132 -15.71 -4.46 5.09
C VAL A 132 -16.55 -5.36 5.98
N GLN A 133 -17.75 -5.76 5.50
CA GLN A 133 -18.62 -6.69 6.21
C GLN A 133 -18.12 -8.14 6.20
N LEU A 134 -17.30 -8.50 5.22
CA LEU A 134 -16.81 -9.87 5.02
C LEU A 134 -15.41 -10.11 5.62
N THR A 135 -14.67 -9.05 5.94
CA THR A 135 -13.29 -9.13 6.43
C THR A 135 -13.12 -8.21 7.62
N ALA A 136 -12.32 -8.59 8.60
CA ALA A 136 -11.93 -7.75 9.72
C ALA A 136 -10.43 -7.48 9.69
N THR A 137 -10.02 -6.25 9.97
CA THR A 137 -8.64 -5.74 10.01
C THR A 137 -7.88 -5.73 8.67
N GLN A 138 -8.42 -6.37 7.63
CA GLN A 138 -7.75 -6.48 6.35
C GLN A 138 -7.63 -5.12 5.64
N LEU A 139 -8.66 -4.26 5.73
CA LEU A 139 -8.62 -2.94 5.13
C LEU A 139 -7.66 -1.96 5.83
N CYS A 140 -7.28 -2.23 7.07
CA CYS A 140 -6.26 -1.49 7.80
C CYS A 140 -4.84 -1.77 7.30
N THR A 141 -4.58 -2.94 6.69
CA THR A 141 -3.24 -3.37 6.31
C THR A 141 -2.55 -2.42 5.33
N TYR A 142 -3.31 -1.76 4.48
CA TYR A 142 -2.79 -0.82 3.47
C TYR A 142 -2.13 0.41 4.11
N TYR A 143 -2.90 1.21 4.84
CA TYR A 143 -2.39 2.47 5.38
C TYR A 143 -1.49 2.28 6.60
N VAL A 144 -1.87 1.40 7.52
CA VAL A 144 -1.03 1.09 8.69
C VAL A 144 0.29 0.50 8.24
N GLY A 145 0.25 -0.47 7.32
CA GLY A 145 1.44 -1.06 6.75
C GLY A 145 2.33 -0.06 6.01
N TYR A 146 1.73 0.83 5.23
CA TYR A 146 2.45 1.93 4.58
C TYR A 146 3.19 2.81 5.59
N CYS A 147 2.53 3.24 6.66
CA CYS A 147 3.16 4.04 7.70
C CYS A 147 4.34 3.30 8.34
N GLU A 148 4.15 2.01 8.70
CA GLU A 148 5.20 1.19 9.29
C GLU A 148 6.41 1.01 8.37
N VAL A 149 6.18 0.73 7.08
CA VAL A 149 7.26 0.55 6.09
C VAL A 149 8.00 1.87 5.84
N ARG A 150 7.26 2.98 5.65
CA ARG A 150 7.85 4.30 5.45
C ARG A 150 8.71 4.73 6.64
N ASP A 151 8.22 4.53 7.85
CA ASP A 151 8.93 4.88 9.07
C ASP A 151 10.19 4.00 9.24
N LEU A 152 10.09 2.69 8.98
CA LEU A 152 11.24 1.77 8.96
C LEU A 152 12.32 2.23 7.97
N VAL A 153 11.93 2.50 6.73
CA VAL A 153 12.86 2.97 5.68
C VAL A 153 13.50 4.30 6.06
N GLY A 154 12.71 5.22 6.64
CA GLY A 154 13.20 6.50 7.15
C GLY A 154 14.24 6.34 8.27
N ASP A 155 13.99 5.44 9.21
CA ASP A 155 14.92 5.12 10.30
C ASP A 155 16.23 4.50 9.75
N LEU A 156 16.13 3.47 8.91
CA LEU A 156 17.28 2.82 8.31
C LEU A 156 18.14 3.79 7.47
N ARG A 157 17.52 4.75 6.77
CA ARG A 157 18.23 5.78 6.03
C ARG A 157 19.03 6.72 6.95
N ARG A 158 18.50 7.03 8.14
CA ARG A 158 19.21 7.82 9.15
C ARG A 158 20.36 7.05 9.80
N ASP A 159 20.13 5.79 10.11
CA ASP A 159 21.09 4.94 10.79
C ASP A 159 22.23 4.47 9.86
N ARG A 160 21.96 4.41 8.57
CA ARG A 160 22.88 3.91 7.54
C ARG A 160 22.95 4.85 6.34
N PRO A 161 23.42 6.08 6.54
CA PRO A 161 23.44 7.12 5.49
C PRO A 161 24.32 6.77 4.29
N GLN A 162 25.24 5.79 4.45
CA GLN A 162 26.10 5.30 3.37
C GLN A 162 25.38 4.32 2.42
N TRP A 163 24.23 3.78 2.82
CA TRP A 163 23.49 2.86 1.97
C TRP A 163 22.79 3.60 0.82
N THR A 164 22.94 3.05 -0.35
CA THR A 164 22.12 3.45 -1.50
C THR A 164 20.66 3.07 -1.25
N GLN A 165 19.75 3.72 -1.97
CA GLN A 165 18.33 3.38 -1.92
C GLN A 165 18.08 1.90 -2.25
N ARG A 166 18.83 1.35 -3.20
CA ARG A 166 18.74 -0.06 -3.56
C ARG A 166 19.17 -0.97 -2.42
N GLU A 167 20.34 -0.75 -1.82
CA GLU A 167 20.84 -1.56 -0.70
C GLU A 167 19.85 -1.56 0.47
N LEU A 168 19.26 -0.40 0.77
CA LEU A 168 18.27 -0.26 1.82
C LEU A 168 17.01 -1.09 1.52
N HIS A 169 16.48 -1.00 0.29
CA HIS A 169 15.29 -1.73 -0.10
C HIS A 169 15.56 -3.24 -0.22
N ASP A 170 16.71 -3.64 -0.77
CA ASP A 170 17.12 -5.05 -0.84
C ASP A 170 17.25 -5.66 0.57
N ALA A 171 17.76 -4.91 1.55
CA ALA A 171 17.83 -5.36 2.94
C ALA A 171 16.43 -5.57 3.55
N VAL A 172 15.51 -4.60 3.36
CA VAL A 172 14.14 -4.70 3.87
C VAL A 172 13.40 -5.88 3.26
N LEU A 173 13.47 -6.05 1.94
CA LEU A 173 12.79 -7.14 1.22
C LEU A 173 13.46 -8.49 1.44
N GLY A 174 14.78 -8.51 1.60
CA GLY A 174 15.58 -9.73 1.82
C GLY A 174 15.30 -10.44 3.14
N ALA A 175 14.63 -9.79 4.10
CA ALA A 175 14.25 -10.37 5.37
C ALA A 175 12.98 -11.25 5.31
N GLY A 176 12.42 -11.48 4.13
CA GLY A 176 11.15 -12.18 3.92
C GLY A 176 9.95 -11.26 4.17
N SER A 177 8.85 -11.80 4.68
CA SER A 177 7.61 -11.03 4.88
C SER A 177 7.11 -11.02 6.34
N PRO A 178 7.97 -10.72 7.34
CA PRO A 178 7.53 -10.64 8.72
C PRO A 178 6.75 -9.34 8.97
N PRO A 179 6.03 -9.22 10.10
CA PRO A 179 5.51 -7.93 10.54
C PRO A 179 6.63 -6.88 10.65
N THR A 180 6.37 -5.68 10.13
CA THR A 180 7.37 -4.61 9.97
C THR A 180 8.10 -4.26 11.28
N ARG A 181 7.37 -4.31 12.42
CA ARG A 181 7.97 -4.10 13.75
C ARG A 181 9.16 -5.01 14.08
N HIS A 182 9.21 -6.21 13.50
CA HIS A 182 10.30 -7.16 13.72
C HIS A 182 11.48 -6.94 12.75
N LEU A 183 11.27 -6.24 11.65
CA LEU A 183 12.32 -5.94 10.68
C LEU A 183 13.46 -5.11 11.30
N ARG A 184 13.14 -4.18 12.20
CA ARG A 184 14.16 -3.38 12.91
C ARG A 184 15.17 -4.29 13.63
N THR A 185 14.69 -5.31 14.33
CA THR A 185 15.56 -6.26 15.03
C THR A 185 16.31 -7.20 14.08
N LEU A 186 15.70 -7.56 12.95
CA LEU A 186 16.34 -8.44 11.96
C LEU A 186 17.42 -7.74 11.14
N LEU A 187 17.36 -6.41 11.04
CA LEU A 187 18.28 -5.56 10.26
C LEU A 187 19.31 -4.82 11.14
N ALA A 188 19.21 -4.96 12.47
CA ALA A 188 20.20 -4.41 13.40
C ALA A 188 21.51 -5.18 13.31
#